data_ae9f0439f91238bcef5dba21f7f19cec
#
_entry.id   ae9f0439f91238bcef5dba21f7f19cec
#
_cell.length_a   1.000
_cell.length_b   1.000
_cell.length_c   1.000
_cell.angle_alpha   90.00
_cell.angle_beta   90.00
_cell.angle_gamma   90.00
#
_symmetry.space_group_name_H-M   'P 1'
#
loop_
_entity.id
_entity.type
_entity.pdbx_description
1 polymer ?
#
loop_
_entity_poly.entity_id
_entity_poly.type
_entity_poly.pdbx_seq_one_letter_code
_entity_poly.pdbx_strand_id
1 'polypeptide(L)'
;MADKIATLHLPGKDPVELPILSGTVGPDVIDVRKLGAQGYFTFDPGFMATGSCKSAITYIDGDQGVLLHRGYPIAQLAKESNYLEVCYILLYGEAPTKAQFAEFQRTVTRHTMVHEQIAFFFRGFRRDSHPMAIMCGVVGALSAFYHDALDINNEQHREICAFRLLSKMPTLAAMCFKYSIGQPFMQPRNALSYAGNFLHMMFAVPTEEYKVNPVVERAMDRIFTLHADHEQNASTSTVRLAGSSGANPFACIAAGIASLWGPAHGGANEACLRMLEEIGSVDRIPEYIARAKDKNDSFRLMGFGHRVYKNYDPRAQVMRETCHEVLKELQIKDPLLDVAMELERIALSDPYFVDKKLYPNVDFYSGIIMKAIGIPMNMFTVIFAISRTIGWIAHWNEFHSDPDGKIGRPRQLYIGEPQRKFVPIDER
;
A
#
# COMPACT_ATOMS: atom_id res chain seq x y z
N MET A 1 28.60 -23.39 6.35
CA MET A 1 28.08 -23.02 7.70
C MET A 1 27.39 -24.26 8.22
N ALA A 2 27.57 -24.63 9.50
CA ALA A 2 26.82 -25.75 10.07
C ALA A 2 25.30 -25.40 9.99
N ASP A 3 24.50 -26.36 9.52
CA ASP A 3 23.06 -26.19 9.44
C ASP A 3 22.50 -25.97 10.85
N LYS A 4 21.93 -24.79 11.10
CA LYS A 4 21.26 -24.51 12.37
C LYS A 4 19.96 -25.31 12.41
N ILE A 5 19.71 -26.01 13.52
CA ILE A 5 18.53 -26.87 13.70
C ILE A 5 17.85 -26.50 15.02
N ALA A 6 16.53 -26.34 14.96
CA ALA A 6 15.66 -26.31 16.13
C ALA A 6 15.06 -27.71 16.33
N THR A 7 14.99 -28.17 17.58
CA THR A 7 14.37 -29.46 17.92
C THR A 7 13.06 -29.25 18.65
N LEU A 8 11.98 -29.80 18.10
CA LEU A 8 10.65 -29.77 18.72
C LEU A 8 10.31 -31.13 19.31
N HIS A 9 10.02 -31.16 20.62
CA HIS A 9 9.56 -32.36 21.31
C HIS A 9 8.03 -32.37 21.35
N LEU A 10 7.44 -33.42 20.78
CA LEU A 10 5.99 -33.64 20.74
C LEU A 10 5.62 -34.83 21.64
N PRO A 11 4.50 -34.78 22.36
CA PRO A 11 4.07 -35.87 23.26
C PRO A 11 3.94 -37.22 22.49
N GLY A 12 4.65 -38.25 22.97
CA GLY A 12 4.56 -39.60 22.42
C GLY A 12 5.20 -39.80 21.01
N LYS A 13 6.07 -38.88 20.60
CA LYS A 13 6.77 -38.95 19.31
C LYS A 13 8.26 -38.70 19.49
N ASP A 14 9.03 -39.15 18.52
CA ASP A 14 10.45 -38.77 18.41
C ASP A 14 10.61 -37.27 18.18
N PRO A 15 11.70 -36.68 18.65
CA PRO A 15 12.01 -35.28 18.40
C PRO A 15 12.04 -34.95 16.91
N VAL A 16 11.44 -33.83 16.55
CA VAL A 16 11.40 -33.34 15.15
C VAL A 16 12.48 -32.29 14.96
N GLU A 17 13.39 -32.51 14.05
CA GLU A 17 14.39 -31.55 13.64
C GLU A 17 13.83 -30.60 12.55
N LEU A 18 13.85 -29.31 12.84
CA LEU A 18 13.35 -28.24 11.99
C LEU A 18 14.52 -27.35 11.56
N PRO A 19 14.76 -27.20 10.26
CA PRO A 19 15.81 -26.31 9.77
C PRO A 19 15.57 -24.87 10.19
N ILE A 20 16.65 -24.17 10.55
CA ILE A 20 16.64 -22.72 10.77
C ILE A 20 17.21 -22.07 9.50
N LEU A 21 16.44 -21.17 8.90
CA LEU A 21 16.83 -20.42 7.73
C LEU A 21 17.21 -19.01 8.14
N SER A 22 18.36 -18.53 7.64
CA SER A 22 18.84 -17.16 7.87
C SER A 22 18.68 -16.35 6.59
N GLY A 23 18.11 -15.13 6.70
CA GLY A 23 18.10 -14.14 5.63
C GLY A 23 19.43 -13.40 5.50
N THR A 24 19.50 -12.45 4.58
CA THR A 24 20.65 -11.53 4.45
C THR A 24 20.74 -10.61 5.66
N VAL A 25 19.58 -10.15 6.13
CA VAL A 25 19.40 -9.33 7.32
C VAL A 25 18.11 -9.76 8.03
N GLY A 26 17.94 -9.34 9.29
CA GLY A 26 16.76 -9.66 10.09
C GLY A 26 16.87 -10.98 10.87
N PRO A 27 15.77 -11.41 11.53
CA PRO A 27 15.75 -12.59 12.37
C PRO A 27 15.81 -13.89 11.54
N ASP A 28 16.37 -14.94 12.16
CA ASP A 28 16.28 -16.30 11.64
C ASP A 28 14.83 -16.81 11.71
N VAL A 29 14.46 -17.73 10.80
CA VAL A 29 13.13 -18.35 10.78
C VAL A 29 13.24 -19.87 10.88
N ILE A 30 12.27 -20.51 11.54
CA ILE A 30 12.18 -21.96 11.67
C ILE A 30 11.29 -22.50 10.55
N ASP A 31 11.82 -23.41 9.73
CA ASP A 31 11.05 -24.07 8.68
C ASP A 31 10.16 -25.18 9.28
N VAL A 32 8.88 -24.88 9.42
CA VAL A 32 7.88 -25.74 10.03
C VAL A 32 7.20 -26.73 9.06
N ARG A 33 7.60 -26.78 7.78
CA ARG A 33 6.94 -27.60 6.75
C ARG A 33 6.89 -29.09 7.10
N LYS A 34 7.85 -29.60 7.86
CA LYS A 34 7.88 -31.00 8.31
C LYS A 34 6.82 -31.39 9.34
N LEU A 35 6.20 -30.41 10.03
CA LEU A 35 5.20 -30.68 11.08
C LEU A 35 3.94 -31.38 10.55
N GLY A 36 3.58 -31.12 9.29
CA GLY A 36 2.43 -31.78 8.66
C GLY A 36 2.51 -33.29 8.63
N ALA A 37 3.70 -33.84 8.41
CA ALA A 37 3.94 -35.30 8.42
C ALA A 37 3.80 -35.91 9.84
N GLN A 38 3.94 -35.10 10.87
CA GLN A 38 3.76 -35.50 12.27
C GLN A 38 2.31 -35.38 12.77
N GLY A 39 1.39 -34.90 11.92
CA GLY A 39 -0.01 -34.64 12.27
C GLY A 39 -0.23 -33.34 13.03
N TYR A 40 0.75 -32.45 13.03
CA TYR A 40 0.67 -31.13 13.68
C TYR A 40 0.81 -30.00 12.66
N PHE A 41 0.28 -28.84 13.00
CA PHE A 41 0.52 -27.58 12.28
C PHE A 41 0.50 -26.42 13.29
N THR A 42 1.10 -25.31 12.90
CA THR A 42 1.17 -24.10 13.72
C THR A 42 -0.16 -23.35 13.73
N PHE A 43 -0.43 -22.61 14.80
CA PHE A 43 -1.59 -21.74 14.93
C PHE A 43 -1.11 -20.32 15.20
N ASP A 44 -1.25 -19.46 14.18
CA ASP A 44 -0.83 -18.06 14.23
C ASP A 44 -1.82 -17.20 13.41
N PRO A 45 -2.97 -16.83 14.00
CA PRO A 45 -3.95 -15.96 13.35
C PRO A 45 -3.32 -14.59 13.05
N GLY A 46 -3.32 -14.19 11.78
CA GLY A 46 -2.75 -12.91 11.33
C GLY A 46 -1.25 -12.94 11.06
N PHE A 47 -0.61 -14.10 11.10
CA PHE A 47 0.80 -14.32 10.69
C PHE A 47 1.82 -13.47 11.45
N MET A 48 1.58 -13.21 12.75
CA MET A 48 2.46 -12.34 13.57
C MET A 48 3.86 -12.91 13.80
N ALA A 49 3.99 -14.25 13.77
CA ALA A 49 5.24 -14.98 13.95
C ALA A 49 5.52 -15.96 12.78
N THR A 50 4.89 -15.77 11.63
CA THR A 50 4.97 -16.69 10.50
C THR A 50 5.51 -15.99 9.26
N GLY A 51 6.72 -16.38 8.82
CA GLY A 51 7.24 -16.02 7.51
C GLY A 51 6.51 -16.80 6.41
N SER A 52 5.82 -16.12 5.50
CA SER A 52 5.02 -16.73 4.43
C SER A 52 5.80 -16.89 3.13
N CYS A 53 6.94 -16.24 2.98
CA CYS A 53 7.76 -16.27 1.76
C CYS A 53 9.20 -15.83 2.06
N LYS A 54 10.08 -16.09 1.11
CA LYS A 54 11.36 -15.38 0.95
C LYS A 54 11.12 -14.20 0.03
N SER A 55 11.70 -13.04 0.32
CA SER A 55 11.57 -11.86 -0.54
C SER A 55 12.87 -11.06 -0.51
N ALA A 56 13.24 -10.50 -1.66
CA ALA A 56 14.36 -9.57 -1.82
C ALA A 56 13.88 -8.13 -2.10
N ILE A 57 12.58 -7.83 -1.95
CA ILE A 57 12.00 -6.56 -2.39
C ILE A 57 12.13 -5.50 -1.29
N THR A 58 11.59 -5.75 -0.12
CA THR A 58 11.55 -4.78 0.98
C THR A 58 11.96 -5.43 2.28
N TYR A 59 12.79 -4.73 3.05
CA TYR A 59 13.16 -5.08 4.42
C TYR A 59 12.72 -3.99 5.37
N ILE A 60 12.14 -4.39 6.49
CA ILE A 60 11.71 -3.49 7.57
C ILE A 60 12.30 -3.97 8.89
N ASP A 61 12.95 -3.05 9.61
CA ASP A 61 13.25 -3.19 11.03
C ASP A 61 12.49 -2.12 11.81
N GLY A 62 11.41 -2.54 12.44
CA GLY A 62 10.55 -1.62 13.19
C GLY A 62 11.18 -1.09 14.47
N ASP A 63 12.11 -1.83 15.09
CA ASP A 63 12.79 -1.42 16.32
C ASP A 63 13.85 -0.36 16.02
N GLN A 64 14.54 -0.47 14.89
CA GLN A 64 15.56 0.50 14.44
C GLN A 64 14.98 1.62 13.57
N GLY A 65 13.72 1.50 13.09
CA GLY A 65 13.12 2.47 12.17
C GLY A 65 13.75 2.41 10.77
N VAL A 66 14.08 1.21 10.30
CA VAL A 66 14.69 0.98 8.98
C VAL A 66 13.63 0.50 8.00
N LEU A 67 13.64 1.08 6.79
CA LEU A 67 12.88 0.62 5.63
C LEU A 67 13.79 0.69 4.40
N LEU A 68 14.02 -0.45 3.78
CA LEU A 68 14.86 -0.58 2.59
C LEU A 68 14.04 -1.15 1.42
N HIS A 69 14.16 -0.54 0.25
CA HIS A 69 13.70 -1.11 -1.02
C HIS A 69 14.89 -1.63 -1.79
N ARG A 70 14.96 -2.95 -2.00
CA ARG A 70 16.11 -3.61 -2.65
C ARG A 70 17.46 -3.21 -2.03
N GLY A 71 17.48 -2.94 -0.71
CA GLY A 71 18.67 -2.48 0.01
C GLY A 71 18.87 -0.96 0.04
N TYR A 72 18.13 -0.17 -0.75
CA TYR A 72 18.22 1.29 -0.74
C TYR A 72 17.33 1.88 0.36
N PRO A 73 17.86 2.80 1.22
CA PRO A 73 17.07 3.44 2.26
C PRO A 73 15.95 4.30 1.68
N ILE A 74 14.73 4.15 2.19
CA ILE A 74 13.54 4.86 1.67
C ILE A 74 13.68 6.38 1.76
N ALA A 75 14.28 6.90 2.82
CA ALA A 75 14.49 8.34 2.99
C ALA A 75 15.44 8.92 1.92
N GLN A 76 16.45 8.15 1.51
CA GLN A 76 17.35 8.55 0.44
C GLN A 76 16.60 8.51 -0.91
N LEU A 77 15.90 7.42 -1.21
CA LEU A 77 15.12 7.31 -2.45
C LEU A 77 14.13 8.46 -2.59
N ALA A 78 13.41 8.82 -1.53
CA ALA A 78 12.43 9.91 -1.58
C ALA A 78 13.03 11.31 -1.75
N LYS A 79 14.30 11.50 -1.40
CA LYS A 79 15.00 12.79 -1.54
C LYS A 79 15.76 12.93 -2.86
N GLU A 80 16.37 11.85 -3.34
CA GLU A 80 17.36 11.86 -4.42
C GLU A 80 16.86 11.22 -5.72
N SER A 81 15.72 10.48 -5.69
CA SER A 81 15.13 9.85 -6.87
C SER A 81 13.70 10.37 -7.13
N ASN A 82 13.02 9.73 -8.05
CA ASN A 82 11.60 9.93 -8.33
C ASN A 82 10.85 8.59 -8.31
N TYR A 83 9.51 8.65 -8.28
CA TYR A 83 8.70 7.45 -8.17
C TYR A 83 8.95 6.42 -9.27
N LEU A 84 9.12 6.84 -10.53
CA LEU A 84 9.38 5.89 -11.63
C LEU A 84 10.73 5.20 -11.50
N GLU A 85 11.75 5.88 -10.97
CA GLU A 85 13.04 5.27 -10.69
C GLU A 85 12.92 4.22 -9.57
N VAL A 86 12.14 4.53 -8.53
CA VAL A 86 11.82 3.55 -7.46
C VAL A 86 11.00 2.37 -8.01
N CYS A 87 10.08 2.61 -8.95
CA CYS A 87 9.37 1.54 -9.63
C CYS A 87 10.33 0.60 -10.38
N TYR A 88 11.32 1.16 -11.07
CA TYR A 88 12.35 0.39 -11.74
C TYR A 88 13.14 -0.46 -10.74
N ILE A 89 13.61 0.14 -9.64
CA ILE A 89 14.36 -0.54 -8.58
C ILE A 89 13.55 -1.72 -8.01
N LEU A 90 12.29 -1.51 -7.68
CA LEU A 90 11.44 -2.57 -7.13
C LEU A 90 11.21 -3.73 -8.10
N LEU A 91 11.07 -3.45 -9.41
CA LEU A 91 10.86 -4.47 -10.44
C LEU A 91 12.14 -5.27 -10.75
N TYR A 92 13.25 -4.57 -10.94
CA TYR A 92 14.48 -5.16 -11.50
C TYR A 92 15.61 -5.40 -10.48
N GLY A 93 15.47 -4.83 -9.28
CA GLY A 93 16.41 -5.09 -8.15
C GLY A 93 17.55 -4.10 -8.01
N GLU A 94 17.90 -3.36 -9.05
CA GLU A 94 19.01 -2.41 -9.08
C GLU A 94 18.60 -1.05 -9.62
N ALA A 95 19.34 0.00 -9.25
CA ALA A 95 19.13 1.33 -9.79
C ALA A 95 19.44 1.36 -11.31
N PRO A 96 18.59 2.01 -12.13
CA PRO A 96 18.80 2.06 -13.57
C PRO A 96 19.97 2.94 -13.97
N THR A 97 20.63 2.60 -15.06
CA THR A 97 21.45 3.55 -15.82
C THR A 97 20.55 4.61 -16.46
N LYS A 98 21.11 5.73 -16.89
CA LYS A 98 20.35 6.79 -17.59
C LYS A 98 19.61 6.26 -18.82
N ALA A 99 20.22 5.35 -19.58
CA ALA A 99 19.61 4.77 -20.77
C ALA A 99 18.43 3.84 -20.42
N GLN A 100 18.59 2.99 -19.42
CA GLN A 100 17.53 2.11 -18.92
C GLN A 100 16.35 2.91 -18.34
N PHE A 101 16.64 3.95 -17.56
CA PHE A 101 15.60 4.80 -17.03
C PHE A 101 14.82 5.55 -18.12
N ALA A 102 15.51 6.09 -19.11
CA ALA A 102 14.86 6.76 -20.23
C ALA A 102 13.96 5.81 -21.04
N GLU A 103 14.38 4.56 -21.25
CA GLU A 103 13.55 3.54 -21.91
C GLU A 103 12.34 3.15 -21.06
N PHE A 104 12.55 2.90 -19.77
CA PHE A 104 11.47 2.58 -18.81
C PHE A 104 10.43 3.71 -18.77
N GLN A 105 10.87 4.96 -18.58
CA GLN A 105 10.00 6.14 -18.58
C GLN A 105 9.21 6.27 -19.88
N ARG A 106 9.86 6.07 -21.02
CA ARG A 106 9.21 6.12 -22.34
C ARG A 106 8.13 5.05 -22.46
N THR A 107 8.42 3.83 -22.00
CA THR A 107 7.47 2.71 -22.03
C THR A 107 6.26 2.97 -21.13
N VAL A 108 6.48 3.42 -19.89
CA VAL A 108 5.39 3.80 -18.97
C VAL A 108 4.54 4.90 -19.59
N THR A 109 5.16 5.96 -20.11
CA THR A 109 4.46 7.11 -20.71
C THR A 109 3.57 6.70 -21.89
N ARG A 110 3.98 5.73 -22.69
CA ARG A 110 3.21 5.25 -23.85
C ARG A 110 2.08 4.30 -23.52
N HIS A 111 1.97 3.81 -22.27
CA HIS A 111 0.92 2.92 -21.83
C HIS A 111 -0.15 3.58 -20.95
N THR A 112 -0.11 4.90 -20.77
CA THR A 112 -0.99 5.65 -19.85
C THR A 112 -2.45 5.70 -20.30
N MET A 113 -2.73 5.68 -21.61
CA MET A 113 -4.11 5.65 -22.12
C MET A 113 -4.79 4.32 -21.79
N VAL A 114 -6.06 4.40 -21.44
CA VAL A 114 -6.92 3.22 -21.25
C VAL A 114 -7.78 3.00 -22.51
N HIS A 115 -8.26 1.78 -22.68
CA HIS A 115 -9.18 1.46 -23.78
C HIS A 115 -10.44 2.34 -23.69
N GLU A 116 -10.91 2.91 -24.81
CA GLU A 116 -12.02 3.86 -24.81
C GLU A 116 -13.29 3.32 -24.14
N GLN A 117 -13.58 2.04 -24.33
CA GLN A 117 -14.73 1.40 -23.71
C GLN A 117 -14.69 1.37 -22.18
N ILE A 118 -13.54 1.57 -21.54
CA ILE A 118 -13.44 1.74 -20.09
C ILE A 118 -14.33 2.92 -19.62
N ALA A 119 -14.43 3.99 -20.40
CA ALA A 119 -15.32 5.10 -20.09
C ALA A 119 -16.81 4.69 -20.01
N PHE A 120 -17.23 3.72 -20.81
CA PHE A 120 -18.59 3.17 -20.72
C PHE A 120 -18.76 2.28 -19.49
N PHE A 121 -17.73 1.54 -19.09
CA PHE A 121 -17.75 0.74 -17.87
C PHE A 121 -17.98 1.59 -16.63
N PHE A 122 -17.37 2.79 -16.58
CA PHE A 122 -17.62 3.77 -15.51
C PHE A 122 -19.10 4.16 -15.40
N ARG A 123 -19.83 4.24 -16.51
CA ARG A 123 -21.26 4.61 -16.52
C ARG A 123 -22.17 3.57 -15.85
N GLY A 124 -21.66 2.38 -15.59
CA GLY A 124 -22.37 1.33 -14.83
C GLY A 124 -22.35 1.55 -13.31
N PHE A 125 -21.49 2.43 -12.81
CA PHE A 125 -21.43 2.76 -11.40
C PHE A 125 -22.32 3.97 -11.07
N ARG A 126 -22.74 4.05 -9.80
CA ARG A 126 -23.37 5.28 -9.31
C ARG A 126 -22.30 6.35 -9.11
N ARG A 127 -22.66 7.62 -9.32
CA ARG A 127 -21.72 8.74 -9.15
C ARG A 127 -21.24 8.93 -7.71
N ASP A 128 -22.10 8.59 -6.75
CA ASP A 128 -21.83 8.66 -5.31
C ASP A 128 -21.12 7.40 -4.77
N SER A 129 -20.72 6.48 -5.65
CA SER A 129 -19.94 5.30 -5.26
C SER A 129 -18.57 5.69 -4.73
N HIS A 130 -18.10 4.96 -3.72
CA HIS A 130 -16.75 5.16 -3.19
C HIS A 130 -15.71 4.87 -4.28
N PRO A 131 -14.72 5.75 -4.53
CA PRO A 131 -13.74 5.56 -5.60
C PRO A 131 -12.96 4.24 -5.51
N MET A 132 -12.70 3.72 -4.31
CA MET A 132 -12.05 2.42 -4.15
C MET A 132 -12.89 1.24 -4.67
N ALA A 133 -14.22 1.30 -4.56
CA ALA A 133 -15.11 0.30 -5.14
C ALA A 133 -15.02 0.31 -6.66
N ILE A 134 -15.00 1.50 -7.26
CA ILE A 134 -14.82 1.67 -8.71
C ILE A 134 -13.45 1.15 -9.13
N MET A 135 -12.38 1.54 -8.42
CA MET A 135 -11.01 1.07 -8.72
C MET A 135 -10.89 -0.45 -8.69
N CYS A 136 -11.48 -1.11 -7.68
CA CYS A 136 -11.49 -2.56 -7.59
C CYS A 136 -12.14 -3.19 -8.84
N GLY A 137 -13.29 -2.66 -9.26
CA GLY A 137 -14.02 -3.14 -10.45
C GLY A 137 -13.27 -2.90 -11.75
N VAL A 138 -12.80 -1.67 -11.98
CA VAL A 138 -12.17 -1.30 -13.26
C VAL A 138 -10.78 -1.93 -13.44
N VAL A 139 -10.01 -2.10 -12.38
CA VAL A 139 -8.69 -2.75 -12.46
C VAL A 139 -8.85 -4.24 -12.76
N GLY A 140 -9.82 -4.93 -12.11
CA GLY A 140 -10.14 -6.31 -12.45
C GLY A 140 -10.62 -6.48 -13.90
N ALA A 141 -11.42 -5.53 -14.39
CA ALA A 141 -11.92 -5.52 -15.77
C ALA A 141 -10.80 -5.33 -16.82
N LEU A 142 -9.63 -4.78 -16.46
CA LEU A 142 -8.51 -4.63 -17.42
C LEU A 142 -8.12 -5.98 -18.05
N SER A 143 -8.29 -7.10 -17.36
CA SER A 143 -8.02 -8.42 -17.92
C SER A 143 -8.90 -8.76 -19.15
N ALA A 144 -10.11 -8.20 -19.23
CA ALA A 144 -11.01 -8.36 -20.36
C ALA A 144 -10.66 -7.44 -21.55
N PHE A 145 -9.91 -6.36 -21.31
CA PHE A 145 -9.47 -5.42 -22.35
C PHE A 145 -8.04 -5.69 -22.84
N TYR A 146 -7.21 -6.31 -22.03
CA TYR A 146 -5.77 -6.57 -22.31
C TYR A 146 -5.44 -8.06 -22.16
N HIS A 147 -6.24 -8.92 -22.78
CA HIS A 147 -6.13 -10.38 -22.70
C HIS A 147 -5.02 -10.99 -23.59
N ASP A 148 -4.36 -10.16 -24.37
CA ASP A 148 -3.28 -10.55 -25.29
C ASP A 148 -1.97 -10.98 -24.59
N ALA A 149 -1.82 -10.72 -23.28
CA ALA A 149 -0.59 -10.97 -22.53
C ALA A 149 -0.89 -11.46 -21.09
N LEU A 150 -1.73 -12.49 -20.94
CA LEU A 150 -2.12 -13.01 -19.62
C LEU A 150 -1.44 -14.32 -19.20
N ASP A 151 -0.55 -14.88 -20.02
CA ASP A 151 0.20 -16.06 -19.65
C ASP A 151 1.25 -15.73 -18.57
N ILE A 152 0.98 -16.13 -17.36
CA ILE A 152 1.83 -15.86 -16.18
C ILE A 152 3.18 -16.59 -16.22
N ASN A 153 3.32 -17.63 -17.05
CA ASN A 153 4.58 -18.36 -17.23
C ASN A 153 5.50 -17.67 -18.25
N ASN A 154 4.96 -16.77 -19.05
CA ASN A 154 5.72 -15.96 -20.01
C ASN A 154 6.20 -14.67 -19.35
N GLU A 155 7.52 -14.50 -19.23
CA GLU A 155 8.15 -13.33 -18.61
C GLU A 155 7.77 -12.02 -19.32
N GLN A 156 7.74 -12.03 -20.65
CA GLN A 156 7.35 -10.82 -21.43
C GLN A 156 5.89 -10.44 -21.18
N HIS A 157 4.99 -11.43 -21.01
CA HIS A 157 3.61 -11.16 -20.65
C HIS A 157 3.49 -10.58 -19.24
N ARG A 158 4.28 -11.07 -18.28
CA ARG A 158 4.33 -10.49 -16.93
C ARG A 158 4.83 -9.05 -16.97
N GLU A 159 5.87 -8.78 -17.74
CA GLU A 159 6.45 -7.44 -17.88
C GLU A 159 5.48 -6.45 -18.53
N ILE A 160 4.83 -6.80 -19.66
CA ILE A 160 3.86 -5.90 -20.30
C ILE A 160 2.63 -5.64 -19.41
N CYS A 161 2.20 -6.63 -18.63
CA CYS A 161 1.15 -6.42 -17.63
C CYS A 161 1.59 -5.47 -16.52
N ALA A 162 2.84 -5.56 -16.06
CA ALA A 162 3.42 -4.64 -15.09
C ALA A 162 3.41 -3.19 -15.61
N PHE A 163 3.87 -2.97 -16.85
CA PHE A 163 3.79 -1.66 -17.49
C PHE A 163 2.36 -1.14 -17.63
N ARG A 164 1.43 -1.99 -18.06
CA ARG A 164 0.01 -1.63 -18.21
C ARG A 164 -0.62 -1.21 -16.89
N LEU A 165 -0.38 -1.97 -15.82
CA LEU A 165 -0.88 -1.64 -14.48
C LEU A 165 -0.26 -0.33 -13.98
N LEU A 166 1.07 -0.24 -13.92
CA LEU A 166 1.76 0.95 -13.45
C LEU A 166 1.29 2.20 -14.19
N SER A 167 1.20 2.15 -15.52
CA SER A 167 0.89 3.32 -16.34
C SER A 167 -0.57 3.76 -16.26
N LYS A 168 -1.51 2.82 -16.12
CA LYS A 168 -2.95 3.10 -16.20
C LYS A 168 -3.59 3.43 -14.86
N MET A 169 -2.96 3.08 -13.74
CA MET A 169 -3.50 3.36 -12.41
C MET A 169 -3.79 4.84 -12.17
N PRO A 170 -2.90 5.81 -12.49
CA PRO A 170 -3.20 7.23 -12.33
C PRO A 170 -4.37 7.69 -13.21
N THR A 171 -4.47 7.16 -14.43
CA THR A 171 -5.56 7.50 -15.35
C THR A 171 -6.90 7.02 -14.80
N LEU A 172 -6.99 5.76 -14.37
CA LEU A 172 -8.20 5.21 -13.77
C LEU A 172 -8.61 5.93 -12.49
N ALA A 173 -7.65 6.28 -11.64
CA ALA A 173 -7.87 7.03 -10.41
C ALA A 173 -8.43 8.44 -10.70
N ALA A 174 -7.85 9.16 -11.66
CA ALA A 174 -8.35 10.46 -12.07
C ALA A 174 -9.75 10.35 -12.70
N MET A 175 -10.02 9.28 -13.46
CA MET A 175 -11.36 9.01 -14.00
C MET A 175 -12.39 8.78 -12.88
N CYS A 176 -12.02 8.09 -11.79
CA CYS A 176 -12.92 7.94 -10.62
C CYS A 176 -13.33 9.32 -10.06
N PHE A 177 -12.37 10.22 -9.88
CA PHE A 177 -12.65 11.57 -9.39
C PHE A 177 -13.51 12.37 -10.38
N LYS A 178 -13.11 12.43 -11.65
CA LYS A 178 -13.86 13.17 -12.69
C LYS A 178 -15.29 12.65 -12.84
N TYR A 179 -15.47 11.35 -12.75
CA TYR A 179 -16.79 10.72 -12.81
C TYR A 179 -17.67 11.16 -11.62
N SER A 180 -17.13 11.17 -10.41
CA SER A 180 -17.89 11.54 -9.20
C SER A 180 -18.41 12.98 -9.23
N ILE A 181 -17.62 13.91 -9.79
CA ILE A 181 -18.01 15.34 -9.90
C ILE A 181 -18.69 15.69 -11.22
N GLY A 182 -18.86 14.72 -12.13
CA GLY A 182 -19.55 14.91 -13.41
C GLY A 182 -18.79 15.74 -14.43
N GLN A 183 -17.46 15.79 -14.33
CA GLN A 183 -16.59 16.42 -15.31
C GLN A 183 -16.11 15.46 -16.37
N PRO A 184 -15.73 15.94 -17.59
CA PRO A 184 -15.15 15.10 -18.63
C PRO A 184 -13.83 14.51 -18.19
N PHE A 185 -13.54 13.29 -18.65
CA PHE A 185 -12.25 12.64 -18.43
C PHE A 185 -11.14 13.38 -19.17
N MET A 186 -10.09 13.74 -18.45
CA MET A 186 -8.90 14.34 -19.04
C MET A 186 -7.94 13.25 -19.49
N GLN A 187 -7.37 13.44 -20.69
CA GLN A 187 -6.42 12.50 -21.24
C GLN A 187 -5.00 12.75 -20.69
N PRO A 188 -4.18 11.71 -20.57
CA PRO A 188 -2.78 11.86 -20.17
C PRO A 188 -1.98 12.67 -21.20
N ARG A 189 -0.95 13.37 -20.73
CA ARG A 189 -0.01 14.14 -21.55
C ARG A 189 1.40 13.58 -21.40
N ASN A 190 1.99 13.13 -22.52
CA ASN A 190 3.31 12.47 -22.51
C ASN A 190 4.47 13.39 -22.10
N ALA A 191 4.27 14.71 -22.12
CA ALA A 191 5.28 15.68 -21.73
C ALA A 191 5.38 15.88 -20.20
N LEU A 192 4.42 15.37 -19.44
CA LEU A 192 4.38 15.51 -17.98
C LEU A 192 5.05 14.31 -17.31
N SER A 193 5.56 14.54 -16.10
CA SER A 193 6.01 13.46 -15.21
C SER A 193 4.84 12.57 -14.79
N TYR A 194 5.11 11.47 -14.12
CA TYR A 194 4.08 10.56 -13.61
C TYR A 194 3.14 11.28 -12.62
N ALA A 195 3.68 12.00 -11.65
CA ALA A 195 2.91 12.78 -10.68
C ALA A 195 2.21 13.97 -11.32
N GLY A 196 2.90 14.71 -12.18
CA GLY A 196 2.33 15.84 -12.91
C GLY A 196 1.19 15.42 -13.83
N ASN A 197 1.30 14.26 -14.45
CA ASN A 197 0.25 13.71 -15.32
C ASN A 197 -1.00 13.31 -14.50
N PHE A 198 -0.82 12.71 -13.33
CA PHE A 198 -1.92 12.44 -12.41
C PHE A 198 -2.64 13.73 -12.00
N LEU A 199 -1.90 14.75 -11.56
CA LEU A 199 -2.46 16.06 -11.18
C LEU A 199 -3.20 16.72 -12.35
N HIS A 200 -2.63 16.66 -13.56
CA HIS A 200 -3.28 17.15 -14.76
C HIS A 200 -4.61 16.43 -15.02
N MET A 201 -4.61 15.12 -15.05
CA MET A 201 -5.85 14.36 -15.31
C MET A 201 -6.91 14.56 -14.23
N MET A 202 -6.50 14.80 -12.98
CA MET A 202 -7.41 15.03 -11.86
C MET A 202 -8.01 16.43 -11.89
N PHE A 203 -7.22 17.48 -12.10
CA PHE A 203 -7.62 18.87 -11.88
C PHE A 203 -7.87 19.67 -13.14
N ALA A 204 -7.26 19.35 -14.28
CA ALA A 204 -7.49 20.06 -15.51
C ALA A 204 -8.94 19.95 -16.01
N VAL A 205 -9.38 20.96 -16.73
CA VAL A 205 -10.66 20.99 -17.46
C VAL A 205 -10.40 21.35 -18.91
N PRO A 206 -11.26 20.94 -19.88
CA PRO A 206 -11.01 21.21 -21.32
C PRO A 206 -11.00 22.69 -21.69
N THR A 207 -11.59 23.52 -20.86
CA THR A 207 -11.80 24.96 -21.15
C THR A 207 -10.65 25.86 -20.74
N GLU A 208 -9.70 25.34 -19.95
CA GLU A 208 -8.59 26.12 -19.39
C GLU A 208 -7.28 25.35 -19.45
N GLU A 209 -6.15 26.07 -19.54
CA GLU A 209 -4.83 25.47 -19.41
C GLU A 209 -4.51 25.21 -17.93
N TYR A 210 -4.29 23.96 -17.58
CA TYR A 210 -3.80 23.58 -16.26
C TYR A 210 -2.28 23.54 -16.23
N LYS A 211 -1.69 24.35 -15.35
CA LYS A 211 -0.25 24.38 -15.10
C LYS A 211 0.04 23.64 -13.80
N VAL A 212 0.82 22.57 -13.90
CA VAL A 212 1.25 21.80 -12.74
C VAL A 212 2.18 22.66 -11.87
N ASN A 213 1.85 22.84 -10.59
CA ASN A 213 2.74 23.51 -9.64
C ASN A 213 3.90 22.56 -9.28
N PRO A 214 5.18 22.96 -9.47
CA PRO A 214 6.32 22.07 -9.25
C PRO A 214 6.48 21.59 -7.80
N VAL A 215 6.05 22.36 -6.81
CA VAL A 215 6.11 21.95 -5.40
C VAL A 215 5.05 20.87 -5.11
N VAL A 216 3.85 21.05 -5.65
CA VAL A 216 2.76 20.06 -5.56
C VAL A 216 3.12 18.78 -6.30
N GLU A 217 3.71 18.89 -7.50
CA GLU A 217 4.18 17.74 -8.28
C GLU A 217 5.21 16.92 -7.50
N ARG A 218 6.23 17.58 -6.94
CA ARG A 218 7.24 16.92 -6.11
C ARG A 218 6.64 16.29 -4.86
N ALA A 219 5.67 16.93 -4.23
CA ALA A 219 4.99 16.39 -3.06
C ALA A 219 4.22 15.11 -3.41
N MET A 220 3.51 15.09 -4.53
CA MET A 220 2.82 13.89 -5.01
C MET A 220 3.79 12.77 -5.37
N ASP A 221 4.89 13.08 -6.02
CA ASP A 221 5.94 12.10 -6.35
C ASP A 221 6.54 11.46 -5.09
N ARG A 222 6.80 12.26 -4.04
CA ARG A 222 7.25 11.77 -2.73
C ARG A 222 6.19 10.91 -2.05
N ILE A 223 4.90 11.29 -2.11
CA ILE A 223 3.80 10.46 -1.60
C ILE A 223 3.80 9.11 -2.31
N PHE A 224 3.90 9.09 -3.63
CA PHE A 224 3.97 7.83 -4.39
C PHE A 224 5.18 6.99 -3.98
N THR A 225 6.35 7.59 -3.89
CA THR A 225 7.60 6.92 -3.49
C THR A 225 7.50 6.29 -2.11
N LEU A 226 7.04 7.04 -1.11
CA LEU A 226 7.01 6.60 0.29
C LEU A 226 5.91 5.54 0.58
N HIS A 227 4.97 5.36 -0.34
CA HIS A 227 3.92 4.33 -0.25
C HIS A 227 4.12 3.18 -1.25
N ALA A 228 5.20 3.17 -2.03
CA ALA A 228 5.43 2.22 -3.13
C ALA A 228 5.40 0.75 -2.68
N ASP A 229 6.02 0.43 -1.56
CA ASP A 229 5.95 -0.90 -0.95
C ASP A 229 6.14 -0.86 0.57
N HIS A 230 5.67 -1.90 1.26
CA HIS A 230 5.82 -2.04 2.71
C HIS A 230 5.74 -3.52 3.12
N GLU A 231 6.59 -4.36 2.53
CA GLU A 231 6.73 -5.80 2.83
C GLU A 231 5.40 -6.57 2.74
N GLN A 232 5.22 -7.60 3.59
CA GLN A 232 4.04 -8.48 3.65
C GLN A 232 2.89 -7.86 4.46
N ASN A 233 2.45 -6.65 4.09
CA ASN A 233 1.21 -6.08 4.61
C ASN A 233 -0.02 -6.86 4.08
N ALA A 234 -1.21 -6.59 4.62
CA ALA A 234 -2.42 -7.32 4.30
C ALA A 234 -2.73 -7.36 2.79
N SER A 235 -2.59 -6.26 2.08
CA SER A 235 -2.88 -6.22 0.64
C SER A 235 -1.81 -6.91 -0.20
N THR A 236 -0.53 -6.80 0.15
CA THR A 236 0.56 -7.53 -0.51
C THR A 236 0.42 -9.04 -0.33
N SER A 237 0.12 -9.49 0.89
CA SER A 237 -0.14 -10.92 1.17
C SER A 237 -1.38 -11.41 0.42
N THR A 238 -2.42 -10.58 0.28
CA THR A 238 -3.61 -10.88 -0.53
C THR A 238 -3.25 -11.06 -2.01
N VAL A 239 -2.43 -10.18 -2.58
CA VAL A 239 -1.96 -10.27 -3.97
C VAL A 239 -1.16 -11.56 -4.20
N ARG A 240 -0.22 -11.89 -3.30
CA ARG A 240 0.55 -13.14 -3.38
C ARG A 240 -0.35 -14.37 -3.25
N LEU A 241 -1.31 -14.35 -2.31
CA LEU A 241 -2.25 -15.46 -2.13
C LEU A 241 -3.14 -15.65 -3.35
N ALA A 242 -3.70 -14.59 -3.91
CA ALA A 242 -4.48 -14.65 -5.15
C ALA A 242 -3.62 -15.15 -6.33
N GLY A 243 -2.41 -14.61 -6.48
CA GLY A 243 -1.44 -15.03 -7.50
C GLY A 243 -1.06 -16.51 -7.39
N SER A 244 -1.03 -17.05 -6.18
CA SER A 244 -0.68 -18.46 -5.94
C SER A 244 -1.60 -19.47 -6.61
N SER A 245 -2.81 -19.07 -6.96
CA SER A 245 -3.76 -19.88 -7.74
C SER A 245 -3.54 -19.83 -9.26
N GLY A 246 -2.55 -19.07 -9.74
CA GLY A 246 -2.31 -18.84 -11.16
C GLY A 246 -3.18 -17.71 -11.74
N ALA A 247 -3.79 -16.87 -10.88
CA ALA A 247 -4.61 -15.75 -11.34
C ALA A 247 -3.75 -14.67 -12.03
N ASN A 248 -4.30 -14.04 -13.08
CA ASN A 248 -3.64 -12.98 -13.82
C ASN A 248 -3.39 -11.74 -12.94
N PRO A 249 -2.40 -10.91 -13.27
CA PRO A 249 -1.99 -9.81 -12.39
C PRO A 249 -3.10 -8.76 -12.20
N PHE A 250 -3.95 -8.48 -13.18
CA PHE A 250 -5.03 -7.50 -13.02
C PHE A 250 -6.03 -7.94 -11.94
N ALA A 251 -6.40 -9.21 -11.92
CA ALA A 251 -7.29 -9.80 -10.91
C ALA A 251 -6.61 -9.78 -9.51
N CYS A 252 -5.32 -10.11 -9.45
CA CYS A 252 -4.56 -10.10 -8.20
C CYS A 252 -4.44 -8.68 -7.62
N ILE A 253 -4.18 -7.68 -8.47
CA ILE A 253 -4.10 -6.27 -8.03
C ILE A 253 -5.49 -5.76 -7.60
N ALA A 254 -6.57 -6.15 -8.27
CA ALA A 254 -7.94 -5.84 -7.82
C ALA A 254 -8.21 -6.42 -6.41
N ALA A 255 -7.76 -7.64 -6.12
CA ALA A 255 -7.83 -8.22 -4.77
C ALA A 255 -6.99 -7.43 -3.74
N GLY A 256 -5.80 -6.97 -4.14
CA GLY A 256 -4.98 -6.06 -3.34
C GLY A 256 -5.68 -4.75 -3.02
N ILE A 257 -6.33 -4.14 -4.01
CA ILE A 257 -7.14 -2.91 -3.85
C ILE A 257 -8.29 -3.16 -2.88
N ALA A 258 -9.00 -4.27 -3.00
CA ALA A 258 -10.08 -4.64 -2.08
C ALA A 258 -9.58 -4.77 -0.63
N SER A 259 -8.44 -5.43 -0.42
CA SER A 259 -7.80 -5.54 0.90
C SER A 259 -7.33 -4.18 1.43
N LEU A 260 -6.74 -3.33 0.58
CA LEU A 260 -6.27 -2.01 0.96
C LEU A 260 -7.42 -1.09 1.41
N TRP A 261 -8.60 -1.24 0.83
CA TRP A 261 -9.77 -0.43 1.18
C TRP A 261 -10.29 -0.68 2.60
N GLY A 262 -9.93 -1.79 3.22
CA GLY A 262 -10.33 -2.10 4.59
C GLY A 262 -9.88 -1.04 5.61
N PRO A 263 -10.73 -0.66 6.59
CA PRO A 263 -10.42 0.39 7.57
C PRO A 263 -9.24 0.04 8.48
N ALA A 264 -8.92 -1.24 8.61
CA ALA A 264 -7.76 -1.70 9.38
C ALA A 264 -6.43 -1.65 8.62
N HIS A 265 -6.45 -1.24 7.33
CA HIS A 265 -5.26 -1.19 6.47
C HIS A 265 -5.07 0.18 5.82
N GLY A 266 -5.65 0.47 4.66
CA GLY A 266 -5.38 1.70 3.89
C GLY A 266 -6.18 2.93 4.32
N GLY A 267 -7.12 2.80 5.26
CA GLY A 267 -7.96 3.91 5.72
C GLY A 267 -7.34 4.82 6.80
N ALA A 268 -6.06 4.66 7.13
CA ALA A 268 -5.45 5.37 8.25
C ALA A 268 -5.34 6.90 8.03
N ASN A 269 -5.00 7.35 6.82
CA ASN A 269 -4.92 8.77 6.52
C ASN A 269 -6.31 9.45 6.41
N GLU A 270 -7.34 8.75 5.93
CA GLU A 270 -8.73 9.23 6.02
C GLU A 270 -9.16 9.35 7.49
N ALA A 271 -8.88 8.34 8.31
CA ALA A 271 -9.19 8.35 9.73
C ALA A 271 -8.48 9.50 10.47
N CYS A 272 -7.24 9.81 10.08
CA CYS A 272 -6.49 10.94 10.60
C CYS A 272 -7.20 12.27 10.32
N LEU A 273 -7.61 12.52 9.08
CA LEU A 273 -8.33 13.75 8.74
C LEU A 273 -9.69 13.86 9.43
N ARG A 274 -10.47 12.78 9.51
CA ARG A 274 -11.74 12.76 10.25
C ARG A 274 -11.54 13.11 11.72
N MET A 275 -10.46 12.61 12.32
CA MET A 275 -10.09 12.99 13.70
C MET A 275 -9.78 14.49 13.80
N LEU A 276 -9.03 15.07 12.86
CA LEU A 276 -8.76 16.51 12.83
C LEU A 276 -10.06 17.32 12.66
N GLU A 277 -10.99 16.87 11.82
CA GLU A 277 -12.32 17.47 11.65
C GLU A 277 -13.16 17.36 12.93
N GLU A 278 -13.10 16.26 13.66
CA GLU A 278 -13.76 16.08 14.97
C GLU A 278 -13.20 17.02 16.02
N ILE A 279 -11.88 17.20 16.08
CA ILE A 279 -11.24 18.20 16.95
C ILE A 279 -11.69 19.61 16.55
N GLY A 280 -11.62 19.96 15.28
CA GLY A 280 -12.20 21.13 14.63
C GLY A 280 -11.52 22.47 14.94
N SER A 281 -10.94 22.68 16.13
CA SER A 281 -10.22 23.90 16.51
C SER A 281 -9.07 23.64 17.48
N VAL A 282 -8.08 24.53 17.46
CA VAL A 282 -6.88 24.46 18.33
C VAL A 282 -7.27 24.46 19.81
N ASP A 283 -8.28 25.23 20.20
CA ASP A 283 -8.73 25.36 21.60
C ASP A 283 -9.27 24.03 22.18
N ARG A 284 -9.71 23.10 21.33
CA ARG A 284 -10.24 21.79 21.74
C ARG A 284 -9.18 20.71 21.87
N ILE A 285 -7.96 20.95 21.39
CA ILE A 285 -6.88 19.97 21.42
C ILE A 285 -6.61 19.42 22.83
N PRO A 286 -6.55 20.25 23.89
CA PRO A 286 -6.30 19.73 25.24
C PRO A 286 -7.33 18.70 25.71
N GLU A 287 -8.61 18.87 25.37
CA GLU A 287 -9.69 17.93 25.67
C GLU A 287 -9.41 16.57 25.00
N TYR A 288 -9.13 16.56 23.70
CA TYR A 288 -8.88 15.35 22.93
C TYR A 288 -7.58 14.63 23.31
N ILE A 289 -6.56 15.38 23.73
CA ILE A 289 -5.34 14.80 24.30
C ILE A 289 -5.65 14.11 25.63
N ALA A 290 -6.47 14.70 26.48
CA ALA A 290 -6.89 14.07 27.74
C ALA A 290 -7.66 12.77 27.48
N ARG A 291 -8.57 12.76 26.50
CA ARG A 291 -9.29 11.56 26.05
C ARG A 291 -8.34 10.50 25.49
N ALA A 292 -7.37 10.88 24.68
CA ALA A 292 -6.37 9.94 24.12
C ALA A 292 -5.47 9.30 25.22
N LYS A 293 -5.25 10.02 26.32
CA LYS A 293 -4.48 9.53 27.48
C LYS A 293 -5.33 8.61 28.39
N ASP A 294 -6.66 8.74 28.37
CA ASP A 294 -7.56 7.87 29.14
C ASP A 294 -7.70 6.49 28.47
N LYS A 295 -7.35 5.44 29.23
CA LYS A 295 -7.46 4.06 28.73
C LYS A 295 -8.91 3.58 28.57
N ASN A 296 -9.86 4.23 29.25
CA ASN A 296 -11.28 3.89 29.23
C ASN A 296 -12.04 4.62 28.12
N ASP A 297 -11.49 5.68 27.54
CA ASP A 297 -12.06 6.37 26.36
C ASP A 297 -11.79 5.55 25.09
N SER A 298 -12.76 5.50 24.19
CA SER A 298 -12.63 4.87 22.88
C SER A 298 -11.84 5.72 21.88
N PHE A 299 -11.68 7.01 22.16
CA PHE A 299 -10.94 7.93 21.27
C PHE A 299 -9.46 7.53 21.16
N ARG A 300 -8.94 7.58 19.93
CA ARG A 300 -7.53 7.34 19.64
C ARG A 300 -7.02 8.41 18.69
N LEU A 301 -5.81 8.89 18.91
CA LEU A 301 -5.12 9.77 17.96
C LEU A 301 -4.70 8.97 16.74
N MET A 302 -5.38 9.21 15.62
CA MET A 302 -5.08 8.60 14.33
C MET A 302 -3.91 9.33 13.66
N GLY A 303 -3.05 8.61 12.99
CA GLY A 303 -1.84 9.17 12.38
C GLY A 303 -0.66 9.34 13.36
N PHE A 304 -0.76 8.75 14.57
CA PHE A 304 0.30 8.78 15.59
C PHE A 304 0.72 7.36 15.97
N GLY A 305 2.04 7.16 16.09
CA GLY A 305 2.62 5.83 16.28
C GLY A 305 2.49 4.94 15.04
N HIS A 306 2.98 3.72 15.11
CA HIS A 306 2.90 2.75 14.01
C HIS A 306 2.89 1.32 14.56
N ARG A 307 2.19 0.39 13.87
CA ARG A 307 2.14 -1.02 14.30
C ARG A 307 3.49 -1.73 14.18
N VAL A 308 4.27 -1.39 13.17
CA VAL A 308 5.57 -1.99 12.89
C VAL A 308 6.70 -1.19 13.54
N TYR A 309 6.75 0.13 13.32
CA TYR A 309 7.81 0.97 13.88
C TYR A 309 7.54 1.26 15.36
N LYS A 310 8.37 0.69 16.22
CA LYS A 310 8.42 1.03 17.66
C LYS A 310 9.28 2.26 17.93
N ASN A 311 9.94 2.78 16.92
CA ASN A 311 10.69 4.01 16.89
C ASN A 311 10.05 4.96 15.85
N TYR A 312 10.79 5.92 15.37
CA TYR A 312 10.33 6.87 14.36
C TYR A 312 10.15 6.18 13.00
N ASP A 313 9.02 6.46 12.31
CA ASP A 313 8.80 5.99 10.94
C ASP A 313 9.76 6.72 9.98
N PRO A 314 10.67 6.03 9.27
CA PRO A 314 11.67 6.68 8.42
C PRO A 314 11.07 7.49 7.27
N ARG A 315 9.80 7.29 6.95
CA ARG A 315 9.06 8.03 5.92
C ARG A 315 8.53 9.37 6.45
N ALA A 316 8.24 9.44 7.75
CA ALA A 316 7.56 10.58 8.37
C ALA A 316 8.38 11.86 8.30
N GLN A 317 9.71 11.79 8.43
CA GLN A 317 10.54 12.99 8.35
C GLN A 317 10.49 13.64 6.96
N VAL A 318 10.62 12.84 5.89
CA VAL A 318 10.56 13.35 4.52
C VAL A 318 9.17 13.94 4.25
N MET A 319 8.12 13.26 4.74
CA MET A 319 6.73 13.70 4.54
C MET A 319 6.44 14.98 5.32
N ARG A 320 7.01 15.14 6.53
CA ARG A 320 6.94 16.36 7.33
C ARG A 320 7.55 17.56 6.59
N GLU A 321 8.79 17.40 6.12
CA GLU A 321 9.49 18.43 5.34
C GLU A 321 8.66 18.83 4.12
N THR A 322 8.12 17.85 3.40
CA THR A 322 7.27 18.05 2.23
C THR A 322 5.95 18.76 2.58
N CYS A 323 5.33 18.41 3.70
CA CYS A 323 4.10 19.05 4.18
C CYS A 323 4.33 20.55 4.41
N HIS A 324 5.38 20.90 5.13
CA HIS A 324 5.72 22.32 5.37
C HIS A 324 6.05 23.07 4.07
N GLU A 325 6.74 22.44 3.10
CA GLU A 325 6.99 23.04 1.78
C GLU A 325 5.67 23.35 1.06
N VAL A 326 4.73 22.40 1.02
CA VAL A 326 3.42 22.58 0.34
C VAL A 326 2.58 23.65 1.00
N LEU A 327 2.46 23.63 2.34
CA LEU A 327 1.69 24.63 3.07
C LEU A 327 2.23 26.04 2.86
N LYS A 328 3.55 26.20 2.85
CA LYS A 328 4.21 27.47 2.58
C LYS A 328 3.96 27.93 1.14
N GLU A 329 4.06 27.07 0.15
CA GLU A 329 3.87 27.38 -1.26
C GLU A 329 2.41 27.82 -1.55
N LEU A 330 1.45 27.04 -1.06
CA LEU A 330 0.04 27.26 -1.36
C LEU A 330 -0.59 28.36 -0.51
N GLN A 331 0.07 28.81 0.58
CA GLN A 331 -0.40 29.84 1.51
C GLN A 331 -1.86 29.65 1.98
N ILE A 332 -2.24 28.37 2.17
CA ILE A 332 -3.62 28.01 2.54
C ILE A 332 -3.86 28.35 4.00
N LYS A 333 -4.98 29.06 4.25
CA LYS A 333 -5.54 29.26 5.58
C LYS A 333 -6.70 28.29 5.77
N ASP A 334 -6.43 27.18 6.43
CA ASP A 334 -7.44 26.17 6.78
C ASP A 334 -7.30 25.86 8.28
N PRO A 335 -8.35 26.06 9.09
CA PRO A 335 -8.32 25.79 10.53
C PRO A 335 -7.89 24.35 10.89
N LEU A 336 -8.17 23.37 10.02
CA LEU A 336 -7.73 21.99 10.25
C LEU A 336 -6.21 21.83 10.13
N LEU A 337 -5.56 22.63 9.29
CA LEU A 337 -4.11 22.64 9.18
C LEU A 337 -3.47 23.27 10.43
N ASP A 338 -4.08 24.28 11.01
CA ASP A 338 -3.64 24.87 12.28
C ASP A 338 -3.75 23.85 13.43
N VAL A 339 -4.86 23.10 13.49
CA VAL A 339 -5.04 21.99 14.44
C VAL A 339 -3.98 20.92 14.24
N ALA A 340 -3.69 20.53 13.00
CA ALA A 340 -2.69 19.52 12.69
C ALA A 340 -1.28 19.96 13.13
N MET A 341 -0.88 21.20 12.85
CA MET A 341 0.42 21.73 13.22
C MET A 341 0.59 21.85 14.74
N GLU A 342 -0.46 22.22 15.45
CA GLU A 342 -0.41 22.29 16.92
C GLU A 342 -0.37 20.89 17.54
N LEU A 343 -1.11 19.91 17.00
CA LEU A 343 -1.00 18.50 17.42
C LEU A 343 0.41 17.94 17.18
N GLU A 344 1.03 18.24 16.04
CA GLU A 344 2.42 17.89 15.76
C GLU A 344 3.35 18.45 16.84
N ARG A 345 3.24 19.76 17.12
CA ARG A 345 4.05 20.43 18.13
C ARG A 345 3.94 19.77 19.52
N ILE A 346 2.72 19.42 19.91
CA ILE A 346 2.45 18.77 21.19
C ILE A 346 3.02 17.34 21.20
N ALA A 347 2.79 16.55 20.17
CA ALA A 347 3.25 15.17 20.12
C ALA A 347 4.80 15.07 20.12
N LEU A 348 5.49 16.07 19.62
CA LEU A 348 6.95 16.12 19.63
C LEU A 348 7.53 16.63 20.95
N SER A 349 6.73 17.16 21.88
CA SER A 349 7.19 17.80 23.13
C SER A 349 6.53 17.26 24.41
N ASP A 350 5.32 16.72 24.34
CA ASP A 350 4.61 16.20 25.50
C ASP A 350 5.19 14.84 25.95
N PRO A 351 5.60 14.69 27.24
CA PRO A 351 6.24 13.46 27.74
C PRO A 351 5.45 12.17 27.47
N TYR A 352 4.10 12.21 27.52
CA TYR A 352 3.29 11.03 27.25
C TYR A 352 3.50 10.48 25.83
N PHE A 353 3.58 11.36 24.83
CA PHE A 353 3.79 10.95 23.46
C PHE A 353 5.25 10.55 23.20
N VAL A 354 6.19 11.31 23.77
CA VAL A 354 7.62 11.05 23.62
C VAL A 354 7.99 9.71 24.26
N ASP A 355 7.57 9.46 25.52
CA ASP A 355 7.87 8.22 26.25
C ASP A 355 7.28 6.99 25.56
N LYS A 356 6.10 7.13 24.97
CA LYS A 356 5.40 6.06 24.23
C LYS A 356 5.76 6.01 22.75
N LYS A 357 6.62 6.93 22.28
CA LYS A 357 7.01 7.06 20.87
C LYS A 357 5.81 7.19 19.91
N LEU A 358 4.79 7.91 20.33
CA LEU A 358 3.59 8.19 19.54
C LEU A 358 3.80 9.44 18.68
N TYR A 359 4.80 9.39 17.82
CA TYR A 359 5.11 10.47 16.88
C TYR A 359 4.12 10.48 15.70
N PRO A 360 3.89 11.66 15.06
CA PRO A 360 3.16 11.72 13.80
C PRO A 360 3.84 10.82 12.75
N ASN A 361 3.05 10.01 12.07
CA ASN A 361 3.52 9.06 11.06
C ASN A 361 3.30 9.57 9.62
N VAL A 362 3.60 8.74 8.63
CA VAL A 362 3.44 9.08 7.21
C VAL A 362 2.00 9.43 6.84
N ASP A 363 1.01 8.77 7.44
CA ASP A 363 -0.41 8.98 7.14
C ASP A 363 -0.91 10.34 7.63
N PHE A 364 -0.39 10.84 8.76
CA PHE A 364 -0.68 12.18 9.28
C PHE A 364 -0.28 13.25 8.26
N TYR A 365 0.96 13.26 7.82
CA TYR A 365 1.46 14.29 6.92
C TYR A 365 0.92 14.17 5.50
N SER A 366 0.79 12.94 4.96
CA SER A 366 0.24 12.73 3.62
C SER A 366 -1.22 13.18 3.52
N GLY A 367 -2.02 12.93 4.56
CA GLY A 367 -3.40 13.40 4.64
C GLY A 367 -3.49 14.93 4.58
N ILE A 368 -2.65 15.63 5.33
CA ILE A 368 -2.59 17.10 5.34
C ILE A 368 -2.18 17.63 3.95
N ILE A 369 -1.16 17.06 3.33
CA ILE A 369 -0.70 17.47 2.00
C ILE A 369 -1.83 17.29 0.99
N MET A 370 -2.47 16.13 0.95
CA MET A 370 -3.55 15.85 0.00
C MET A 370 -4.73 16.80 0.17
N LYS A 371 -5.12 17.09 1.42
CA LYS A 371 -6.15 18.10 1.70
C LYS A 371 -5.73 19.49 1.22
N ALA A 372 -4.50 19.92 1.48
CA ALA A 372 -3.97 21.21 1.06
C ALA A 372 -3.96 21.36 -0.48
N ILE A 373 -3.68 20.29 -1.21
CA ILE A 373 -3.73 20.27 -2.68
C ILE A 373 -5.17 20.31 -3.22
N GLY A 374 -6.18 20.04 -2.39
CA GLY A 374 -7.60 19.99 -2.79
C GLY A 374 -8.06 18.59 -3.24
N ILE A 375 -7.32 17.56 -2.89
CA ILE A 375 -7.74 16.18 -3.12
C ILE A 375 -8.82 15.81 -2.09
N PRO A 376 -10.01 15.33 -2.51
CA PRO A 376 -11.05 14.96 -1.57
C PRO A 376 -10.68 13.69 -0.79
N MET A 377 -11.11 13.62 0.47
CA MET A 377 -10.74 12.57 1.42
C MET A 377 -10.98 11.15 0.89
N ASN A 378 -12.09 10.92 0.19
CA ASN A 378 -12.43 9.61 -0.38
C ASN A 378 -11.47 9.15 -1.50
N MET A 379 -10.59 10.03 -1.98
CA MET A 379 -9.53 9.70 -2.95
C MET A 379 -8.19 9.30 -2.28
N PHE A 380 -8.02 9.45 -0.99
CA PHE A 380 -6.74 9.23 -0.32
C PHE A 380 -6.27 7.78 -0.45
N THR A 381 -7.15 6.83 -0.16
CA THR A 381 -6.84 5.40 -0.31
C THR A 381 -6.63 5.01 -1.79
N VAL A 382 -7.27 5.71 -2.74
CA VAL A 382 -7.01 5.54 -4.18
C VAL A 382 -5.59 5.96 -4.55
N ILE A 383 -5.12 7.08 -4.01
CA ILE A 383 -3.74 7.57 -4.20
C ILE A 383 -2.74 6.57 -3.61
N PHE A 384 -3.06 6.02 -2.45
CA PHE A 384 -2.29 4.93 -1.87
C PHE A 384 -2.25 3.71 -2.80
N ALA A 385 -3.37 3.32 -3.42
CA ALA A 385 -3.40 2.21 -4.38
C ALA A 385 -2.54 2.47 -5.62
N ILE A 386 -2.52 3.71 -6.17
CA ILE A 386 -1.60 4.09 -7.25
C ILE A 386 -0.16 3.79 -6.83
N SER A 387 0.24 4.32 -5.69
CA SER A 387 1.59 4.18 -5.15
C SER A 387 2.00 2.72 -4.95
N ARG A 388 1.12 1.94 -4.31
CA ARG A 388 1.36 0.56 -3.90
C ARG A 388 1.32 -0.45 -5.05
N THR A 389 0.76 -0.07 -6.18
CA THR A 389 0.62 -0.96 -7.34
C THR A 389 1.97 -1.57 -7.75
N ILE A 390 3.05 -0.79 -7.74
CA ILE A 390 4.37 -1.31 -8.11
C ILE A 390 4.89 -2.36 -7.12
N GLY A 391 4.69 -2.15 -5.82
CA GLY A 391 5.04 -3.13 -4.78
C GLY A 391 4.26 -4.44 -4.96
N TRP A 392 2.95 -4.33 -5.18
CA TRP A 392 2.12 -5.51 -5.46
C TRP A 392 2.58 -6.28 -6.70
N ILE A 393 2.90 -5.56 -7.79
CA ILE A 393 3.39 -6.17 -9.03
C ILE A 393 4.74 -6.87 -8.78
N ALA A 394 5.67 -6.22 -8.09
CA ALA A 394 6.97 -6.80 -7.78
C ALA A 394 6.82 -8.08 -6.95
N HIS A 395 5.98 -8.08 -5.92
CA HIS A 395 5.71 -9.26 -5.09
C HIS A 395 4.98 -10.37 -5.85
N TRP A 396 4.04 -10.02 -6.74
CA TRP A 396 3.38 -10.99 -7.61
C TRP A 396 4.37 -11.63 -8.58
N ASN A 397 5.23 -10.84 -9.21
CA ASN A 397 6.25 -11.32 -10.14
C ASN A 397 7.31 -12.20 -9.43
N GLU A 398 7.77 -11.78 -8.24
CA GLU A 398 8.68 -12.57 -7.40
C GLU A 398 8.08 -13.94 -7.04
N PHE A 399 6.78 -13.98 -6.68
CA PHE A 399 6.11 -15.25 -6.40
C PHE A 399 6.14 -16.21 -7.60
N HIS A 400 5.87 -15.72 -8.82
CA HIS A 400 5.87 -16.56 -10.03
C HIS A 400 7.28 -16.94 -10.50
N SER A 401 8.32 -16.30 -9.98
CA SER A 401 9.72 -16.64 -10.23
C SER A 401 10.33 -17.51 -9.13
N ASP A 402 9.62 -17.71 -8.00
CA ASP A 402 10.10 -18.50 -6.86
C ASP A 402 9.85 -20.00 -7.10
N PRO A 403 10.89 -20.84 -7.18
CA PRO A 403 10.75 -22.30 -7.34
C PRO A 403 10.04 -22.97 -6.13
N ASP A 404 10.06 -22.35 -4.95
CA ASP A 404 9.33 -22.80 -3.77
C ASP A 404 7.85 -22.35 -3.77
N GLY A 405 7.45 -21.54 -4.77
CA GLY A 405 6.09 -21.01 -4.90
C GLY A 405 5.04 -22.11 -4.99
N LYS A 406 4.04 -22.07 -4.12
CA LYS A 406 2.94 -23.05 -4.08
C LYS A 406 1.61 -22.34 -3.84
N ILE A 407 0.54 -22.98 -4.29
CA ILE A 407 -0.82 -22.48 -3.98
C ILE A 407 -1.01 -22.36 -2.48
N GLY A 408 -1.40 -21.17 -2.05
CA GLY A 408 -1.68 -20.87 -0.66
C GLY A 408 -2.96 -21.56 -0.18
N ARG A 409 -2.82 -22.48 0.77
CA ARG A 409 -3.92 -23.18 1.41
C ARG A 409 -3.67 -23.29 2.91
N PRO A 410 -3.97 -22.25 3.68
CA PRO A 410 -3.83 -22.29 5.14
C PRO A 410 -4.62 -23.45 5.77
N ARG A 411 -4.13 -23.94 6.87
CA ARG A 411 -4.85 -24.95 7.70
C ARG A 411 -5.77 -24.23 8.67
N GLN A 412 -6.77 -24.96 9.17
CA GLN A 412 -7.67 -24.47 10.22
C GLN A 412 -7.78 -25.48 11.36
N LEU A 413 -7.91 -25.00 12.58
CA LEU A 413 -8.35 -25.78 13.73
C LEU A 413 -9.88 -25.83 13.68
N TYR A 414 -10.43 -27.00 13.37
CA TYR A 414 -11.89 -27.18 13.34
C TYR A 414 -12.46 -27.28 14.75
N ILE A 415 -13.40 -26.43 15.05
CA ILE A 415 -14.09 -26.34 16.36
C ILE A 415 -15.61 -26.54 16.24
N GLY A 416 -16.09 -26.97 15.05
CA GLY A 416 -17.50 -27.24 14.83
C GLY A 416 -17.93 -28.62 15.34
N GLU A 417 -19.16 -29.00 15.05
CA GLU A 417 -19.75 -30.28 15.43
C GLU A 417 -19.03 -31.46 14.76
N PRO A 418 -18.87 -32.59 15.44
CA PRO A 418 -18.40 -33.81 14.80
C PRO A 418 -19.38 -34.30 13.73
N GLN A 419 -19.06 -35.40 13.07
CA GLN A 419 -19.94 -35.97 12.04
C GLN A 419 -21.34 -36.22 12.59
N ARG A 420 -22.35 -35.65 11.94
CA ARG A 420 -23.77 -35.82 12.24
C ARG A 420 -24.50 -36.45 11.07
N LYS A 421 -25.56 -37.20 11.38
CA LYS A 421 -26.49 -37.67 10.33
C LYS A 421 -27.31 -36.49 9.82
N PHE A 422 -27.29 -36.28 8.50
CA PHE A 422 -28.22 -35.36 7.86
C PHE A 422 -29.63 -36.02 7.79
N VAL A 423 -30.62 -35.32 8.28
CA VAL A 423 -32.03 -35.74 8.14
C VAL A 423 -32.66 -34.81 7.11
N PRO A 424 -33.29 -35.34 6.01
CA PRO A 424 -33.99 -34.52 5.04
C PRO A 424 -35.07 -33.64 5.66
N ILE A 425 -35.38 -32.50 5.01
CA ILE A 425 -36.35 -31.53 5.58
C ILE A 425 -37.72 -32.13 5.86
N ASP A 426 -38.16 -33.04 5.01
CA ASP A 426 -39.46 -33.70 5.14
C ASP A 426 -39.51 -34.79 6.24
N GLU A 427 -38.36 -35.10 6.86
CA GLU A 427 -38.23 -36.10 7.95
C GLU A 427 -37.81 -35.46 9.29
N ARG A 428 -37.71 -34.14 9.40
CA ARG A 428 -37.30 -33.41 10.61
C ARG A 428 -38.48 -33.13 11.55
#